data_49059db99f6c88058a9e61b8960ffff3
#
_entry.id   49059db99f6c88058a9e61b8960ffff3
#
_cell.length_a   1.000
_cell.length_b   1.000
_cell.length_c   1.000
_cell.angle_alpha   90.00
_cell.angle_beta   90.00
_cell.angle_gamma   90.00
#
_symmetry.space_group_name_H-M   'P 1'
#
loop_
_entity.id
_entity.type
_entity.pdbx_description
1 polymer ?
#
loop_
_entity_poly.entity_id
_entity_poly.type
_entity_poly.pdbx_seq_one_letter_code
_entity_poly.pdbx_strand_id
1 'polypeptide(L)'
;MKKRTQTKKQKKFLWLKIIGIVVLLLVAAGGIFAFTVYKQLENSVDQMYTPIDRESDKRDENLELTNKQPFSVLLLGVDERDGDSGRSDSMIVLTVNPELETVKMVSIPRDTRVEIVGHGTVDKINHAYAFGGVTMSMDTVENFLDIPIDYYIEINMESFQDIVDAVGGITVENDLDFTYDNHHFPIGTITLSGEEALAYSRMRYEDPNGDFGRQARQRKVIEAVIKQGASLTTLTNYKDIFNTLGDNIQTNLTFNEMMTIQSNYRTAANNIEQISIEGSGTKIDGIYYYIVSDEEQENIQTQLKEQLGL
;
A
#
# COMPACT_ATOMS: atom_id res chain seq x y z
N MET A 1 -46.91 -53.32 28.46
CA MET A 1 -45.74 -53.00 27.59
C MET A 1 -45.73 -51.57 26.94
N LYS A 2 -46.61 -50.62 27.26
CA LYS A 2 -46.69 -49.28 26.63
C LYS A 2 -45.83 -48.17 27.31
N LYS A 3 -45.39 -48.30 28.56
CA LYS A 3 -44.65 -47.25 29.30
C LYS A 3 -43.16 -47.13 28.92
N ARG A 4 -42.52 -48.15 28.37
CA ARG A 4 -41.05 -48.18 28.09
C ARG A 4 -40.69 -47.48 26.76
N THR A 5 -41.63 -47.32 25.86
CA THR A 5 -41.44 -46.66 24.52
C THR A 5 -41.62 -45.16 24.59
N GLN A 6 -42.44 -44.62 25.50
CA GLN A 6 -42.65 -43.16 25.66
C GLN A 6 -41.43 -42.48 26.29
N THR A 7 -40.75 -43.10 27.24
CA THR A 7 -39.55 -42.55 27.90
C THR A 7 -38.34 -42.45 26.95
N LYS A 8 -38.19 -43.37 25.96
CA LYS A 8 -37.12 -43.31 24.96
C LYS A 8 -37.33 -42.17 23.93
N LYS A 9 -38.57 -41.90 23.55
CA LYS A 9 -38.92 -40.78 22.62
C LYS A 9 -38.69 -39.41 23.29
N GLN A 10 -39.07 -39.24 24.55
CA GLN A 10 -38.85 -38.01 25.30
C GLN A 10 -37.37 -37.73 25.55
N LYS A 11 -36.54 -38.73 25.83
CA LYS A 11 -35.08 -38.57 25.95
C LYS A 11 -34.41 -38.17 24.64
N LYS A 12 -34.82 -38.74 23.50
CA LYS A 12 -34.32 -38.34 22.18
C LYS A 12 -34.67 -36.87 21.83
N PHE A 13 -35.88 -36.44 22.20
CA PHE A 13 -36.31 -35.07 21.97
C PHE A 13 -35.60 -34.06 22.90
N LEU A 14 -35.24 -34.45 24.10
CA LEU A 14 -34.44 -33.66 25.04
C LEU A 14 -33.00 -33.48 24.51
N TRP A 15 -32.39 -34.55 23.99
CA TRP A 15 -31.05 -34.53 23.41
C TRP A 15 -30.98 -33.61 22.18
N LEU A 16 -31.97 -33.64 21.31
CA LEU A 16 -32.06 -32.73 20.16
C LEU A 16 -32.18 -31.25 20.59
N LYS A 17 -32.92 -30.98 21.65
CA LYS A 17 -32.99 -29.61 22.22
C LYS A 17 -31.66 -29.16 22.80
N ILE A 18 -30.96 -30.03 23.52
CA ILE A 18 -29.63 -29.71 24.07
C ILE A 18 -28.63 -29.49 22.97
N ILE A 19 -28.60 -30.30 21.91
CA ILE A 19 -27.74 -30.09 20.73
C ILE A 19 -28.09 -28.77 20.07
N GLY A 20 -29.38 -28.44 19.87
CA GLY A 20 -29.83 -27.18 19.32
C GLY A 20 -29.37 -25.98 20.12
N ILE A 21 -29.44 -26.03 21.45
CA ILE A 21 -28.95 -24.99 22.35
C ILE A 21 -27.41 -24.86 22.26
N VAL A 22 -26.69 -25.96 22.25
CA VAL A 22 -25.21 -25.96 22.13
C VAL A 22 -24.79 -25.37 20.79
N VAL A 23 -25.42 -25.72 19.67
CA VAL A 23 -25.15 -25.14 18.36
C VAL A 23 -25.45 -23.64 18.36
N LEU A 24 -26.57 -23.22 18.95
CA LEU A 24 -26.95 -21.82 19.03
C LEU A 24 -25.94 -21.04 19.88
N LEU A 25 -25.43 -21.58 20.97
CA LEU A 25 -24.38 -20.95 21.80
C LEU A 25 -23.06 -20.89 21.06
N LEU A 26 -22.68 -21.90 20.27
CA LEU A 26 -21.47 -21.88 19.45
C LEU A 26 -21.57 -20.81 18.33
N VAL A 27 -22.73 -20.69 17.68
CA VAL A 27 -22.98 -19.65 16.66
C VAL A 27 -22.94 -18.26 17.30
N ALA A 28 -23.55 -18.10 18.49
CA ALA A 28 -23.52 -16.83 19.21
C ALA A 28 -22.08 -16.47 19.66
N ALA A 29 -21.33 -17.43 20.18
CA ALA A 29 -19.93 -17.23 20.57
C ALA A 29 -19.05 -16.89 19.35
N GLY A 30 -19.24 -17.59 18.23
CA GLY A 30 -18.56 -17.29 16.96
C GLY A 30 -18.92 -15.89 16.43
N GLY A 31 -20.19 -15.50 16.51
CA GLY A 31 -20.63 -14.15 16.14
C GLY A 31 -20.03 -13.05 17.03
N ILE A 32 -19.99 -13.27 18.35
CA ILE A 32 -19.34 -12.32 19.28
C ILE A 32 -17.85 -12.23 19.00
N PHE A 33 -17.17 -13.36 18.78
CA PHE A 33 -15.76 -13.38 18.43
C PHE A 33 -15.47 -12.61 17.13
N ALA A 34 -16.21 -12.90 16.05
CA ALA A 34 -16.07 -12.22 14.78
C ALA A 34 -16.33 -10.70 14.92
N PHE A 35 -17.36 -10.30 15.67
CA PHE A 35 -17.66 -8.90 15.95
C PHE A 35 -16.54 -8.21 16.74
N THR A 36 -15.96 -8.89 17.72
CA THR A 36 -14.87 -8.36 18.54
C THR A 36 -13.61 -8.15 17.68
N VAL A 37 -13.27 -9.12 16.83
CA VAL A 37 -12.15 -9.00 15.89
C VAL A 37 -12.38 -7.84 14.92
N TYR A 38 -13.58 -7.75 14.34
CA TYR A 38 -13.95 -6.64 13.44
C TYR A 38 -13.77 -5.27 14.10
N LYS A 39 -14.27 -5.09 15.33
CA LYS A 39 -14.14 -3.83 16.06
C LYS A 39 -12.69 -3.50 16.45
N GLN A 40 -11.87 -4.50 16.74
CA GLN A 40 -10.45 -4.27 16.99
C GLN A 40 -9.71 -3.81 15.74
N LEU A 41 -10.03 -4.39 14.55
CA LEU A 41 -9.47 -3.97 13.27
C LEU A 41 -9.88 -2.53 12.92
N GLU A 42 -11.17 -2.20 13.07
CA GLU A 42 -11.67 -0.86 12.86
C GLU A 42 -10.91 0.16 13.74
N ASN A 43 -10.77 -0.12 15.04
CA ASN A 43 -10.05 0.77 15.95
C ASN A 43 -8.54 0.91 15.60
N SER A 44 -7.89 -0.14 15.10
CA SER A 44 -6.47 -0.08 14.70
C SER A 44 -6.30 0.77 13.43
N VAL A 45 -7.22 0.66 12.46
CA VAL A 45 -7.20 1.52 11.26
C VAL A 45 -7.54 2.96 11.62
N ASP A 46 -8.44 3.20 12.57
CA ASP A 46 -8.76 4.56 13.04
C ASP A 46 -7.54 5.30 13.61
N GLN A 47 -6.53 4.57 14.14
CA GLN A 47 -5.27 5.18 14.59
C GLN A 47 -4.38 5.60 13.41
N MET A 48 -4.44 4.88 12.29
CA MET A 48 -3.70 5.20 11.06
C MET A 48 -4.42 6.25 10.21
N TYR A 49 -5.72 6.44 10.46
CA TYR A 49 -6.57 7.30 9.64
C TYR A 49 -6.29 8.78 9.90
N THR A 50 -5.72 9.43 8.91
CA THR A 50 -5.47 10.88 8.91
C THR A 50 -6.18 11.48 7.70
N PRO A 51 -7.38 12.02 7.88
CA PRO A 51 -8.16 12.62 6.79
C PRO A 51 -7.45 13.86 6.24
N ILE A 52 -7.56 14.05 4.92
CA ILE A 52 -7.06 15.23 4.24
C ILE A 52 -8.27 16.00 3.71
N ASP A 53 -8.32 17.31 4.03
CA ASP A 53 -9.30 18.24 3.45
C ASP A 53 -8.78 18.74 2.10
N ARG A 54 -9.03 17.93 1.06
CA ARG A 54 -8.53 18.14 -0.30
C ARG A 54 -9.58 17.67 -1.29
N GLU A 55 -9.82 18.47 -2.32
CA GLU A 55 -10.59 18.09 -3.49
C GLU A 55 -9.66 18.03 -4.70
N SER A 56 -9.77 16.98 -5.50
CA SER A 56 -9.07 16.85 -6.79
C SER A 56 -9.94 17.44 -7.89
N ASP A 57 -9.35 18.25 -8.76
CA ASP A 57 -9.99 18.77 -9.99
C ASP A 57 -9.81 17.83 -11.19
N LYS A 58 -9.17 16.67 -10.99
CA LYS A 58 -8.89 15.67 -12.03
C LYS A 58 -9.94 14.56 -12.09
N ARG A 59 -10.98 14.64 -11.25
CA ARG A 59 -12.08 13.68 -11.23
C ARG A 59 -13.41 14.44 -11.15
N ASP A 60 -14.29 14.22 -12.12
CA ASP A 60 -15.58 14.91 -12.21
C ASP A 60 -16.59 14.44 -11.15
N GLU A 61 -16.47 13.19 -10.68
CA GLU A 61 -17.37 12.56 -9.72
C GLU A 61 -16.57 11.97 -8.54
N ASN A 62 -17.21 11.89 -7.38
CA ASN A 62 -16.63 11.24 -6.22
C ASN A 62 -16.34 9.74 -6.50
N LEU A 63 -15.20 9.28 -6.05
CA LEU A 63 -14.82 7.89 -6.19
C LEU A 63 -15.75 6.94 -5.42
N GLU A 64 -16.31 5.95 -6.09
CA GLU A 64 -17.15 4.91 -5.51
C GLU A 64 -16.52 3.52 -5.65
N LEU A 65 -15.76 3.07 -4.65
CA LEU A 65 -15.11 1.76 -4.64
C LEU A 65 -16.09 0.59 -4.73
N THR A 66 -17.32 0.76 -4.24
CA THR A 66 -18.38 -0.26 -4.34
C THR A 66 -18.79 -0.54 -5.78
N ASN A 67 -18.66 0.44 -6.66
CA ASN A 67 -18.91 0.33 -8.10
C ASN A 67 -17.69 -0.15 -8.89
N LYS A 68 -16.62 -0.56 -8.18
CA LYS A 68 -15.36 -1.03 -8.77
C LYS A 68 -14.69 0.00 -9.69
N GLN A 69 -14.87 1.29 -9.40
CA GLN A 69 -14.16 2.33 -10.14
C GLN A 69 -12.65 2.23 -9.93
N PRO A 70 -11.83 2.42 -10.96
CA PRO A 70 -10.38 2.50 -10.80
C PRO A 70 -9.98 3.66 -9.89
N PHE A 71 -8.92 3.47 -9.11
CA PHE A 71 -8.43 4.47 -8.17
C PHE A 71 -6.91 4.54 -8.15
N SER A 72 -6.39 5.61 -7.55
CA SER A 72 -4.96 5.85 -7.39
C SER A 72 -4.55 5.98 -5.93
N VAL A 73 -3.32 5.56 -5.63
CA VAL A 73 -2.70 5.68 -4.30
C VAL A 73 -1.29 6.21 -4.44
N LEU A 74 -0.96 7.26 -3.68
CA LEU A 74 0.42 7.74 -3.53
C LEU A 74 1.05 7.08 -2.30
N LEU A 75 2.11 6.32 -2.51
CA LEU A 75 2.96 5.79 -1.46
C LEU A 75 4.12 6.76 -1.21
N LEU A 76 4.26 7.21 0.04
CA LEU A 76 5.33 8.10 0.50
C LEU A 76 6.20 7.36 1.51
N GLY A 77 7.47 7.14 1.17
CA GLY A 77 8.48 6.68 2.11
C GLY A 77 9.20 7.87 2.71
N VAL A 78 8.99 8.13 4.00
CA VAL A 78 9.51 9.30 4.69
C VAL A 78 10.62 8.90 5.65
N ASP A 79 11.74 9.61 5.62
CA ASP A 79 12.82 9.49 6.59
C ASP A 79 12.78 10.75 7.49
N GLU A 80 11.97 10.68 8.54
CA GLU A 80 11.91 11.73 9.56
C GLU A 80 13.06 11.55 10.54
N ARG A 81 13.77 12.64 10.80
CA ARG A 81 14.80 12.71 11.84
C ARG A 81 14.45 13.81 12.83
N ASP A 82 14.81 13.61 14.08
CA ASP A 82 14.59 14.61 15.12
C ASP A 82 15.04 16.02 14.68
N GLY A 83 14.05 16.92 14.49
CA GLY A 83 14.28 18.33 14.12
C GLY A 83 14.34 18.63 12.61
N ASP A 84 14.05 17.66 11.72
CA ASP A 84 13.85 17.86 10.29
C ASP A 84 12.38 17.52 9.93
N SER A 85 11.72 18.34 9.10
CA SER A 85 10.35 18.09 8.61
C SER A 85 10.25 16.82 7.74
N GLY A 86 11.34 16.09 7.59
CA GLY A 86 11.43 14.92 6.72
C GLY A 86 11.40 15.27 5.23
N ARG A 87 11.71 14.28 4.42
CA ARG A 87 11.53 14.32 2.95
C ARG A 87 10.98 12.97 2.51
N SER A 88 10.13 13.00 1.52
CA SER A 88 9.71 11.76 0.88
C SER A 88 10.81 11.31 -0.08
N ASP A 89 11.68 10.42 0.39
CA ASP A 89 12.78 9.87 -0.41
C ASP A 89 12.33 8.75 -1.36
N SER A 90 11.11 8.25 -1.18
CA SER A 90 10.46 7.27 -2.04
C SER A 90 9.05 7.75 -2.36
N MET A 91 8.76 7.93 -3.65
CA MET A 91 7.45 8.37 -4.14
C MET A 91 6.99 7.40 -5.22
N ILE A 92 5.92 6.66 -4.95
CA ILE A 92 5.40 5.66 -5.87
C ILE A 92 3.89 5.85 -6.00
N VAL A 93 3.40 5.92 -7.23
CA VAL A 93 1.97 5.98 -7.52
C VAL A 93 1.51 4.60 -8.00
N LEU A 94 0.45 4.10 -7.40
CA LEU A 94 -0.27 2.92 -7.83
C LEU A 94 -1.59 3.36 -8.46
N THR A 95 -1.91 2.87 -9.65
CA THR A 95 -3.26 2.96 -10.23
C THR A 95 -3.83 1.56 -10.33
N VAL A 96 -4.99 1.35 -9.72
CA VAL A 96 -5.61 0.04 -9.57
C VAL A 96 -6.88 -0.02 -10.39
N ASN A 97 -6.95 -0.94 -11.34
CA ASN A 97 -8.13 -1.15 -12.18
C ASN A 97 -8.64 -2.60 -12.03
N PRO A 98 -9.79 -2.80 -11.39
CA PRO A 98 -10.32 -4.14 -11.15
C PRO A 98 -10.96 -4.78 -12.41
N GLU A 99 -11.38 -3.98 -13.39
CA GLU A 99 -11.93 -4.50 -14.66
C GLU A 99 -10.83 -5.01 -15.58
N LEU A 100 -9.70 -4.30 -15.63
CA LEU A 100 -8.51 -4.74 -16.35
C LEU A 100 -7.70 -5.77 -15.56
N GLU A 101 -8.04 -6.00 -14.29
CA GLU A 101 -7.31 -6.86 -13.36
C GLU A 101 -5.81 -6.52 -13.28
N THR A 102 -5.49 -5.21 -13.29
CA THR A 102 -4.11 -4.71 -13.32
C THR A 102 -3.87 -3.63 -12.29
N VAL A 103 -2.62 -3.57 -11.82
CA VAL A 103 -2.05 -2.44 -11.08
C VAL A 103 -0.90 -1.88 -11.90
N LYS A 104 -0.90 -0.59 -12.22
CA LYS A 104 0.30 0.08 -12.72
C LYS A 104 1.02 0.77 -11.58
N MET A 105 2.32 0.56 -11.48
CA MET A 105 3.19 1.09 -10.44
C MET A 105 4.23 2.02 -11.07
N VAL A 106 4.19 3.31 -10.72
CA VAL A 106 5.09 4.33 -11.22
C VAL A 106 5.96 4.87 -10.09
N SER A 107 7.28 4.71 -10.19
CA SER A 107 8.21 5.37 -9.28
C SER A 107 8.59 6.75 -9.82
N ILE A 108 8.40 7.78 -9.02
CA ILE A 108 8.79 9.15 -9.35
C ILE A 108 10.18 9.40 -8.76
N PRO A 109 11.20 9.71 -9.58
CA PRO A 109 12.51 10.06 -9.06
C PRO A 109 12.42 11.31 -8.17
N ARG A 110 12.88 11.22 -6.93
CA ARG A 110 12.74 12.29 -5.93
C ARG A 110 13.32 13.65 -6.33
N ASP A 111 14.32 13.64 -7.22
CA ASP A 111 14.99 14.84 -7.73
C ASP A 111 14.31 15.41 -9.00
N THR A 112 13.13 14.88 -9.39
CA THR A 112 12.36 15.37 -10.55
C THR A 112 12.02 16.84 -10.36
N ARG A 113 12.38 17.66 -11.37
CA ARG A 113 12.14 19.11 -11.33
C ARG A 113 10.74 19.42 -11.80
N VAL A 114 9.92 19.93 -10.90
CA VAL A 114 8.49 20.23 -11.12
C VAL A 114 8.10 21.55 -10.47
N GLU A 115 6.95 22.09 -10.85
CA GLU A 115 6.28 23.13 -10.08
C GLU A 115 5.74 22.51 -8.78
N ILE A 116 6.08 23.11 -7.64
CA ILE A 116 5.54 22.71 -6.33
C ILE A 116 4.21 23.43 -6.12
N VAL A 117 3.13 22.71 -6.24
CA VAL A 117 1.77 23.24 -6.15
C VAL A 117 1.52 23.86 -4.78
N GLY A 118 1.01 25.09 -4.78
CA GLY A 118 0.74 25.84 -3.55
C GLY A 118 1.96 26.53 -2.93
N HIS A 119 3.19 26.23 -3.38
CA HIS A 119 4.42 26.88 -2.90
C HIS A 119 4.93 27.97 -3.87
N GLY A 120 4.55 27.91 -5.15
CA GLY A 120 4.90 28.91 -6.15
C GLY A 120 6.37 28.87 -6.62
N THR A 121 7.04 27.74 -6.46
CA THR A 121 8.44 27.51 -6.89
C THR A 121 8.54 26.28 -7.77
N VAL A 122 9.59 26.23 -8.57
CA VAL A 122 9.99 25.04 -9.33
C VAL A 122 11.19 24.42 -8.63
N ASP A 123 11.01 23.21 -8.09
CA ASP A 123 12.04 22.54 -7.31
C ASP A 123 11.95 21.01 -7.48
N LYS A 124 12.70 20.24 -6.69
CA LYS A 124 12.61 18.78 -6.61
C LYS A 124 11.25 18.37 -6.06
N ILE A 125 10.62 17.40 -6.68
CA ILE A 125 9.27 16.96 -6.31
C ILE A 125 9.18 16.50 -4.83
N ASN A 126 10.25 15.90 -4.27
CA ASN A 126 10.29 15.48 -2.88
C ASN A 126 10.33 16.64 -1.86
N HIS A 127 10.62 17.89 -2.31
CA HIS A 127 10.55 19.07 -1.46
C HIS A 127 9.11 19.49 -1.16
N ALA A 128 8.13 19.04 -1.96
CA ALA A 128 6.71 19.25 -1.67
C ALA A 128 6.34 18.74 -0.27
N TYR A 129 6.87 17.58 0.12
CA TYR A 129 6.65 17.04 1.47
C TYR A 129 7.24 17.94 2.55
N ALA A 130 8.47 18.41 2.39
CA ALA A 130 9.12 19.29 3.36
C ALA A 130 8.43 20.66 3.50
N PHE A 131 7.76 21.14 2.44
CA PHE A 131 7.08 22.44 2.44
C PHE A 131 5.65 22.36 2.97
N GLY A 132 4.90 21.31 2.65
CA GLY A 132 3.48 21.22 2.99
C GLY A 132 2.98 19.80 3.27
N GLY A 133 3.87 18.87 3.60
CA GLY A 133 3.51 17.50 3.99
C GLY A 133 2.85 16.71 2.87
N VAL A 134 1.99 15.79 3.29
CA VAL A 134 1.27 14.88 2.40
C VAL A 134 0.42 15.63 1.39
N THR A 135 -0.34 16.63 1.83
CA THR A 135 -1.27 17.38 0.97
C THR A 135 -0.54 18.02 -0.21
N MET A 136 0.53 18.77 0.04
CA MET A 136 1.31 19.40 -1.02
C MET A 136 2.00 18.37 -1.91
N SER A 137 2.42 17.22 -1.36
CA SER A 137 2.96 16.12 -2.15
C SER A 137 1.92 15.53 -3.10
N MET A 138 0.69 15.29 -2.62
CA MET A 138 -0.41 14.80 -3.46
C MET A 138 -0.75 15.78 -4.57
N ASP A 139 -0.91 17.08 -4.25
CA ASP A 139 -1.22 18.11 -5.23
C ASP A 139 -0.13 18.25 -6.30
N THR A 140 1.13 18.17 -5.88
CA THR A 140 2.28 18.26 -6.79
C THR A 140 2.38 17.04 -7.70
N VAL A 141 2.16 15.82 -7.15
CA VAL A 141 2.15 14.58 -7.94
C VAL A 141 0.96 14.55 -8.90
N GLU A 142 -0.22 14.96 -8.44
CA GLU A 142 -1.43 15.08 -9.25
C GLU A 142 -1.24 16.01 -10.43
N ASN A 143 -0.63 17.18 -10.20
CA ASN A 143 -0.30 18.13 -11.26
C ASN A 143 0.74 17.57 -12.25
N PHE A 144 1.76 16.86 -11.76
CA PHE A 144 2.81 16.28 -12.59
C PHE A 144 2.29 15.13 -13.46
N LEU A 145 1.47 14.25 -12.91
CA LEU A 145 0.94 13.07 -13.61
C LEU A 145 -0.39 13.32 -14.34
N ASP A 146 -1.03 14.46 -14.08
CA ASP A 146 -2.35 14.86 -14.63
C ASP A 146 -3.44 13.79 -14.44
N ILE A 147 -3.46 13.16 -13.27
CA ILE A 147 -4.44 12.16 -12.81
C ILE A 147 -4.87 12.49 -11.39
N PRO A 148 -6.08 12.12 -10.95
CA PRO A 148 -6.45 12.25 -9.54
C PRO A 148 -5.56 11.37 -8.66
N ILE A 149 -5.18 11.86 -7.48
CA ILE A 149 -4.57 11.06 -6.42
C ILE A 149 -5.61 10.91 -5.31
N ASP A 150 -6.29 9.76 -5.29
CA ASP A 150 -7.45 9.53 -4.42
C ASP A 150 -7.02 9.25 -2.97
N TYR A 151 -5.99 8.42 -2.82
CA TYR A 151 -5.50 8.00 -1.51
C TYR A 151 -4.00 8.21 -1.35
N TYR A 152 -3.55 8.24 -0.11
CA TYR A 152 -2.14 8.16 0.22
C TYR A 152 -1.87 7.12 1.29
N ILE A 153 -0.65 6.63 1.31
CA ILE A 153 -0.09 5.82 2.39
C ILE A 153 1.31 6.37 2.66
N GLU A 154 1.50 6.89 3.87
CA GLU A 154 2.79 7.36 4.35
C GLU A 154 3.39 6.30 5.27
N ILE A 155 4.65 5.98 5.04
CA ILE A 155 5.36 4.89 5.71
C ILE A 155 6.74 5.41 6.14
N ASN A 156 7.09 5.23 7.40
CA ASN A 156 8.46 5.43 7.86
C ASN A 156 9.30 4.13 7.73
N MET A 157 10.57 4.20 8.08
CA MET A 157 11.49 3.06 7.94
C MET A 157 11.19 1.89 8.88
N GLU A 158 10.62 2.16 10.05
CA GLU A 158 10.22 1.14 11.02
C GLU A 158 8.98 0.38 10.52
N SER A 159 7.97 1.10 10.07
CA SER A 159 6.76 0.54 9.46
C SER A 159 7.06 -0.34 8.25
N PHE A 160 8.06 0.02 7.46
CA PHE A 160 8.43 -0.79 6.30
C PHE A 160 8.86 -2.21 6.69
N GLN A 161 9.66 -2.37 7.76
CA GLN A 161 10.02 -3.68 8.30
C GLN A 161 8.77 -4.42 8.81
N ASP A 162 7.98 -3.73 9.61
CA ASP A 162 6.79 -4.28 10.24
C ASP A 162 5.75 -4.77 9.22
N ILE A 163 5.57 -4.05 8.09
CA ILE A 163 4.69 -4.48 6.99
C ILE A 163 5.16 -5.81 6.42
N VAL A 164 6.46 -5.94 6.13
CA VAL A 164 7.02 -7.17 5.54
C VAL A 164 6.88 -8.35 6.51
N ASP A 165 7.19 -8.14 7.78
CA ASP A 165 7.06 -9.19 8.80
C ASP A 165 5.60 -9.55 9.06
N ALA A 166 4.70 -8.59 9.05
CA ALA A 166 3.27 -8.80 9.26
C ALA A 166 2.61 -9.62 8.15
N VAL A 167 3.10 -9.54 6.90
CA VAL A 167 2.63 -10.42 5.81
C VAL A 167 3.32 -11.79 5.82
N GLY A 168 4.24 -12.04 6.78
CA GLY A 168 4.97 -13.30 6.93
C GLY A 168 6.25 -13.40 6.11
N GLY A 169 6.86 -12.27 5.78
CA GLY A 169 8.01 -12.16 4.88
C GLY A 169 7.59 -12.11 3.40
N ILE A 170 8.53 -11.78 2.54
CA ILE A 170 8.30 -11.66 1.10
C ILE A 170 9.33 -12.44 0.29
N THR A 171 8.97 -12.78 -0.93
CA THR A 171 9.89 -13.42 -1.88
C THR A 171 10.06 -12.52 -3.11
N VAL A 172 11.32 -12.26 -3.48
CA VAL A 172 11.69 -11.41 -4.62
C VAL A 172 12.69 -12.12 -5.54
N GLU A 173 12.68 -11.75 -6.81
CA GLU A 173 13.74 -12.12 -7.76
C GLU A 173 14.85 -11.08 -7.73
N ASN A 174 16.03 -11.47 -7.24
CA ASN A 174 17.19 -10.59 -7.16
C ASN A 174 18.12 -10.76 -8.37
N ASP A 175 18.43 -9.65 -9.05
CA ASP A 175 19.25 -9.62 -10.26
C ASP A 175 20.72 -9.26 -9.98
N LEU A 176 21.05 -8.86 -8.75
CA LEU A 176 22.36 -8.37 -8.37
C LEU A 176 22.88 -9.09 -7.13
N ASP A 177 24.07 -9.67 -7.21
CA ASP A 177 24.77 -10.20 -6.03
C ASP A 177 25.43 -9.06 -5.27
N PHE A 178 25.03 -8.86 -4.00
CA PHE A 178 25.60 -7.81 -3.15
C PHE A 178 25.48 -8.13 -1.66
N THR A 179 26.25 -7.44 -0.85
CA THR A 179 26.15 -7.47 0.62
C THR A 179 25.87 -6.07 1.14
N TYR A 180 24.89 -5.92 1.98
CA TYR A 180 24.54 -4.64 2.60
C TYR A 180 24.02 -4.86 4.02
N ASP A 181 24.46 -4.05 4.97
CA ASP A 181 24.05 -4.10 6.37
C ASP A 181 24.17 -5.50 7.01
N ASN A 182 25.31 -6.18 6.75
CA ASN A 182 25.64 -7.55 7.15
C ASN A 182 24.75 -8.66 6.54
N HIS A 183 23.87 -8.36 5.59
CA HIS A 183 23.07 -9.33 4.84
C HIS A 183 23.63 -9.54 3.44
N HIS A 184 23.73 -10.81 3.01
CA HIS A 184 24.15 -11.18 1.65
C HIS A 184 22.91 -11.52 0.81
N PHE A 185 22.78 -10.89 -0.33
CA PHE A 185 21.67 -11.04 -1.27
C PHE A 185 22.18 -11.67 -2.58
N PRO A 186 22.15 -13.02 -2.71
CA PRO A 186 22.58 -13.69 -3.93
C PRO A 186 21.60 -13.47 -5.09
N ILE A 187 22.07 -13.65 -6.33
CA ILE A 187 21.21 -13.65 -7.52
C ILE A 187 20.20 -14.81 -7.45
N GLY A 188 18.97 -14.56 -7.88
CA GLY A 188 17.87 -15.52 -7.96
C GLY A 188 16.73 -15.21 -7.01
N THR A 189 15.89 -16.21 -6.78
CA THR A 189 14.74 -16.10 -5.87
C THR A 189 15.22 -16.12 -4.42
N ILE A 190 14.95 -15.03 -3.68
CA ILE A 190 15.30 -14.90 -2.26
C ILE A 190 14.07 -14.55 -1.43
N THR A 191 14.03 -15.07 -0.19
CA THR A 191 13.00 -14.71 0.79
C THR A 191 13.60 -13.75 1.79
N LEU A 192 12.87 -12.68 2.11
CA LEU A 192 13.31 -11.57 2.95
C LEU A 192 12.38 -11.42 4.15
N SER A 193 12.95 -11.30 5.35
CA SER A 193 12.30 -10.74 6.54
C SER A 193 12.18 -9.22 6.41
N GLY A 194 11.53 -8.55 7.37
CA GLY A 194 11.43 -7.09 7.38
C GLY A 194 12.79 -6.40 7.42
N GLU A 195 13.71 -6.85 8.28
CA GLU A 195 15.07 -6.31 8.38
C GLU A 195 15.84 -6.49 7.07
N GLU A 196 15.80 -7.69 6.48
CA GLU A 196 16.45 -7.98 5.20
C GLU A 196 15.84 -7.18 4.04
N ALA A 197 14.51 -7.02 4.00
CA ALA A 197 13.82 -6.23 2.98
C ALA A 197 14.19 -4.74 3.06
N LEU A 198 14.35 -4.20 4.27
CA LEU A 198 14.82 -2.83 4.46
C LEU A 198 16.27 -2.68 3.99
N ALA A 199 17.17 -3.58 4.38
CA ALA A 199 18.57 -3.58 3.94
C ALA A 199 18.65 -3.71 2.39
N TYR A 200 17.88 -4.65 1.79
CA TYR A 200 17.77 -4.86 0.35
C TYR A 200 17.32 -3.60 -0.40
N SER A 201 16.32 -2.88 0.13
CA SER A 201 15.76 -1.68 -0.48
C SER A 201 16.62 -0.42 -0.32
N ARG A 202 17.56 -0.40 0.64
CA ARG A 202 18.42 0.77 0.95
C ARG A 202 19.72 0.78 0.17
N MET A 203 20.25 -0.36 -0.25
CA MET A 203 21.53 -0.43 -0.97
C MET A 203 21.48 0.44 -2.23
N ARG A 204 22.53 1.24 -2.43
CA ARG A 204 22.63 2.19 -3.54
C ARG A 204 24.02 2.23 -4.17
N TYR A 205 25.06 2.26 -3.34
CA TYR A 205 26.42 2.60 -3.81
C TYR A 205 27.09 1.47 -4.59
N GLU A 206 26.73 0.23 -4.34
CA GLU A 206 27.28 -0.93 -5.05
C GLU A 206 26.44 -1.31 -6.30
N ASP A 207 25.32 -0.61 -6.54
CA ASP A 207 24.49 -0.83 -7.69
C ASP A 207 25.05 -0.06 -8.90
N PRO A 208 25.31 -0.75 -10.04
CA PRO A 208 25.73 -0.09 -11.28
C PRO A 208 24.75 1.01 -11.75
N ASN A 209 23.45 0.84 -11.43
CA ASN A 209 22.39 1.79 -11.76
C ASN A 209 22.15 2.84 -10.67
N GLY A 210 22.90 2.80 -9.56
CA GLY A 210 22.82 3.76 -8.47
C GLY A 210 21.42 3.90 -7.87
N ASP A 211 20.84 5.11 -7.93
CA ASP A 211 19.53 5.41 -7.36
C ASP A 211 18.38 4.69 -8.10
N PHE A 212 18.48 4.48 -9.39
CA PHE A 212 17.48 3.76 -10.18
C PHE A 212 17.43 2.27 -9.81
N GLY A 213 18.58 1.65 -9.54
CA GLY A 213 18.62 0.28 -9.03
C GLY A 213 17.98 0.16 -7.64
N ARG A 214 18.20 1.14 -6.77
CA ARG A 214 17.50 1.23 -5.48
C ARG A 214 15.99 1.30 -5.67
N GLN A 215 15.50 2.19 -6.53
CA GLN A 215 14.07 2.32 -6.84
C GLN A 215 13.49 1.02 -7.41
N ALA A 216 14.23 0.32 -8.28
CA ALA A 216 13.79 -0.98 -8.80
C ALA A 216 13.63 -2.02 -7.69
N ARG A 217 14.55 -2.09 -6.71
CA ARG A 217 14.42 -2.98 -5.55
C ARG A 217 13.25 -2.59 -4.65
N GLN A 218 13.02 -1.30 -4.43
CA GLN A 218 11.85 -0.83 -3.69
C GLN A 218 10.54 -1.29 -4.36
N ARG A 219 10.44 -1.16 -5.69
CA ARG A 219 9.27 -1.66 -6.44
C ARG A 219 9.09 -3.17 -6.27
N LYS A 220 10.18 -3.96 -6.36
CA LYS A 220 10.11 -5.42 -6.16
C LYS A 220 9.58 -5.79 -4.76
N VAL A 221 10.01 -5.08 -3.73
CA VAL A 221 9.52 -5.30 -2.36
C VAL A 221 8.04 -4.94 -2.25
N ILE A 222 7.62 -3.77 -2.75
CA ILE A 222 6.22 -3.34 -2.71
C ILE A 222 5.33 -4.31 -3.50
N GLU A 223 5.76 -4.73 -4.69
CA GLU A 223 5.04 -5.74 -5.48
C GLU A 223 4.86 -7.05 -4.71
N ALA A 224 5.92 -7.53 -4.06
CA ALA A 224 5.87 -8.76 -3.26
C ALA A 224 4.94 -8.60 -2.04
N VAL A 225 4.97 -7.46 -1.35
CA VAL A 225 4.04 -7.15 -0.25
C VAL A 225 2.59 -7.13 -0.73
N ILE A 226 2.30 -6.48 -1.86
CA ILE A 226 0.93 -6.42 -2.43
C ILE A 226 0.45 -7.83 -2.77
N LYS A 227 1.26 -8.64 -3.45
CA LYS A 227 0.91 -10.03 -3.81
C LYS A 227 0.69 -10.90 -2.58
N GLN A 228 1.58 -10.80 -1.60
CA GLN A 228 1.46 -11.55 -0.36
C GLN A 228 0.23 -11.11 0.44
N GLY A 229 0.00 -9.81 0.60
CA GLY A 229 -1.17 -9.25 1.27
C GLY A 229 -2.48 -9.65 0.58
N ALA A 230 -2.54 -9.60 -0.75
CA ALA A 230 -3.71 -10.04 -1.52
C ALA A 230 -4.02 -11.54 -1.35
N SER A 231 -3.01 -12.37 -1.02
CA SER A 231 -3.19 -13.81 -0.76
C SER A 231 -3.81 -14.12 0.59
N LEU A 232 -3.75 -13.19 1.56
CA LEU A 232 -4.30 -13.37 2.90
C LEU A 232 -5.83 -13.43 2.83
N THR A 233 -6.42 -14.44 3.49
CA THR A 233 -7.86 -14.71 3.42
C THR A 233 -8.56 -14.67 4.76
N THR A 234 -7.82 -14.59 5.88
CA THR A 234 -8.35 -14.69 7.24
C THR A 234 -8.31 -13.35 7.96
N LEU A 235 -9.42 -12.92 8.56
CA LEU A 235 -9.50 -11.70 9.38
C LEU A 235 -8.46 -11.63 10.50
N THR A 236 -8.03 -12.79 11.02
CA THR A 236 -7.00 -12.87 12.07
C THR A 236 -5.63 -12.41 11.57
N ASN A 237 -5.29 -12.67 10.31
CA ASN A 237 -4.02 -12.23 9.73
C ASN A 237 -3.99 -10.71 9.59
N TYR A 238 -5.11 -10.09 9.16
CA TYR A 238 -5.22 -8.63 9.09
C TYR A 238 -5.11 -7.95 10.46
N LYS A 239 -5.64 -8.62 11.52
CA LYS A 239 -5.55 -8.09 12.88
C LYS A 239 -4.10 -7.90 13.33
N ASP A 240 -3.26 -8.90 13.10
CA ASP A 240 -1.86 -8.83 13.52
C ASP A 240 -1.11 -7.76 12.72
N ILE A 241 -1.39 -7.63 11.41
CA ILE A 241 -0.86 -6.58 10.54
C ILE A 241 -1.26 -5.19 11.07
N PHE A 242 -2.54 -4.90 11.21
CA PHE A 242 -3.01 -3.57 11.61
C PHE A 242 -2.62 -3.19 13.03
N ASN A 243 -2.55 -4.14 13.96
CA ASN A 243 -2.07 -3.86 15.33
C ASN A 243 -0.58 -3.50 15.36
N THR A 244 0.23 -4.09 14.48
CA THR A 244 1.67 -3.81 14.40
C THR A 244 1.93 -2.46 13.72
N LEU A 245 1.08 -2.07 12.75
CA LEU A 245 1.29 -0.91 11.91
C LEU A 245 0.68 0.40 12.45
N GLY A 246 -0.26 0.32 13.41
CA GLY A 246 -1.17 1.41 13.78
C GLY A 246 -0.54 2.76 14.14
N ASP A 247 0.67 2.78 14.70
CA ASP A 247 1.33 4.03 15.13
C ASP A 247 2.32 4.59 14.08
N ASN A 248 2.62 3.82 13.05
CA ASN A 248 3.75 4.09 12.14
C ASN A 248 3.34 4.29 10.67
N ILE A 249 2.06 4.21 10.36
CA ILE A 249 1.48 4.44 9.02
C ILE A 249 0.40 5.50 9.12
N GLN A 250 0.39 6.43 8.15
CA GLN A 250 -0.71 7.37 7.99
C GLN A 250 -1.37 7.19 6.63
N THR A 251 -2.70 7.26 6.60
CA THR A 251 -3.49 7.14 5.37
C THR A 251 -4.85 7.82 5.50
N ASN A 252 -5.42 8.25 4.39
CA ASN A 252 -6.82 8.68 4.32
C ASN A 252 -7.79 7.54 3.95
N LEU A 253 -7.31 6.28 3.86
CA LEU A 253 -8.16 5.11 3.66
C LEU A 253 -8.87 4.74 4.96
N THR A 254 -10.19 4.69 4.94
CA THR A 254 -11.00 4.14 6.03
C THR A 254 -10.96 2.62 6.06
N PHE A 255 -11.28 2.01 7.21
CA PHE A 255 -11.37 0.54 7.32
C PHE A 255 -12.36 -0.06 6.31
N ASN A 256 -13.51 0.59 6.08
CA ASN A 256 -14.51 0.10 5.13
C ASN A 256 -14.01 0.13 3.68
N GLU A 257 -13.24 1.16 3.31
CA GLU A 257 -12.61 1.25 1.99
C GLU A 257 -11.54 0.17 1.82
N MET A 258 -10.69 -0.06 2.82
CA MET A 258 -9.70 -1.15 2.79
C MET A 258 -10.37 -2.52 2.62
N MET A 259 -11.47 -2.78 3.30
CA MET A 259 -12.25 -4.02 3.14
C MET A 259 -12.90 -4.12 1.77
N THR A 260 -13.36 -3.01 1.21
CA THR A 260 -13.93 -2.95 -0.16
C THR A 260 -12.85 -3.21 -1.20
N ILE A 261 -11.67 -2.62 -1.05
CA ILE A 261 -10.52 -2.87 -1.92
C ILE A 261 -10.14 -4.36 -1.86
N GLN A 262 -10.00 -4.92 -0.66
CA GLN A 262 -9.68 -6.34 -0.50
C GLN A 262 -10.71 -7.27 -1.16
N SER A 263 -11.99 -6.94 -1.10
CA SER A 263 -13.05 -7.79 -1.66
C SER A 263 -13.20 -7.64 -3.17
N ASN A 264 -13.07 -6.42 -3.70
CA ASN A 264 -13.43 -6.08 -5.07
C ASN A 264 -12.24 -5.95 -6.03
N TYR A 265 -11.01 -5.68 -5.50
CA TYR A 265 -9.83 -5.33 -6.32
C TYR A 265 -8.69 -6.36 -6.19
N ARG A 266 -8.89 -7.40 -5.40
CA ARG A 266 -7.86 -8.40 -5.11
C ARG A 266 -7.23 -9.03 -6.35
N THR A 267 -8.01 -9.26 -7.42
CA THR A 267 -7.54 -9.87 -8.66
C THR A 267 -6.51 -9.00 -9.39
N ALA A 268 -6.63 -7.67 -9.27
CA ALA A 268 -5.67 -6.74 -9.87
C ALA A 268 -4.24 -6.93 -9.33
N ALA A 269 -4.08 -7.36 -8.08
CA ALA A 269 -2.78 -7.63 -7.48
C ALA A 269 -1.98 -8.77 -8.16
N ASN A 270 -2.63 -9.60 -8.98
CA ASN A 270 -1.95 -10.67 -9.72
C ASN A 270 -1.15 -10.16 -10.92
N ASN A 271 -1.48 -8.98 -11.44
CA ASN A 271 -0.83 -8.38 -12.59
C ASN A 271 -0.38 -6.94 -12.27
N ILE A 272 0.89 -6.81 -11.86
CA ILE A 272 1.50 -5.52 -11.51
C ILE A 272 2.48 -5.13 -12.61
N GLU A 273 2.19 -4.05 -13.30
CA GLU A 273 3.02 -3.47 -14.35
C GLU A 273 3.85 -2.34 -13.77
N GLN A 274 5.17 -2.45 -13.85
CA GLN A 274 6.09 -1.42 -13.38
C GLN A 274 6.43 -0.46 -14.50
N ILE A 275 6.20 0.84 -14.26
CA ILE A 275 6.53 1.94 -15.18
C ILE A 275 7.68 2.73 -14.57
N SER A 276 8.73 2.98 -15.36
CA SER A 276 9.84 3.85 -14.98
C SER A 276 9.74 5.16 -15.76
N ILE A 277 9.92 6.27 -15.07
CA ILE A 277 9.96 7.60 -15.70
C ILE A 277 11.35 7.81 -16.26
N GLU A 278 11.46 8.00 -17.57
CA GLU A 278 12.71 8.29 -18.24
C GLU A 278 13.01 9.78 -18.19
N GLY A 279 14.29 10.13 -18.09
CA GLY A 279 14.73 11.51 -18.04
C GLY A 279 16.24 11.65 -18.00
N SER A 280 16.72 12.84 -17.75
CA SER A 280 18.14 13.14 -17.70
C SER A 280 18.54 13.93 -16.46
N GLY A 281 19.69 13.58 -15.86
CA GLY A 281 20.25 14.35 -14.76
C GLY A 281 20.95 15.58 -15.25
N THR A 282 20.70 16.75 -14.62
CA THR A 282 21.40 18.00 -14.93
C THR A 282 21.67 18.81 -13.66
N LYS A 283 22.54 19.82 -13.75
CA LYS A 283 22.74 20.78 -12.68
C LYS A 283 22.28 22.16 -13.13
N ILE A 284 21.42 22.77 -12.31
CA ILE A 284 20.97 24.15 -12.47
C ILE A 284 21.43 24.90 -11.22
N ASP A 285 22.21 25.95 -11.40
CA ASP A 285 22.80 26.74 -10.31
C ASP A 285 23.53 25.90 -9.24
N GLY A 286 24.19 24.80 -9.71
CA GLY A 286 24.94 23.88 -8.84
C GLY A 286 24.12 22.81 -8.14
N ILE A 287 22.78 22.85 -8.24
CA ILE A 287 21.86 21.88 -7.66
C ILE A 287 21.52 20.83 -8.72
N TYR A 288 21.60 19.54 -8.33
CA TYR A 288 21.21 18.44 -9.22
C TYR A 288 19.68 18.35 -9.33
N TYR A 289 19.19 18.18 -10.56
CA TYR A 289 17.79 17.88 -10.87
C TYR A 289 17.70 16.75 -11.88
N TYR A 290 16.58 16.02 -11.83
CA TYR A 290 16.16 15.07 -12.85
C TYR A 290 15.10 15.73 -13.74
N ILE A 291 15.37 15.81 -15.04
CA ILE A 291 14.49 16.46 -16.00
C ILE A 291 13.78 15.39 -16.80
N VAL A 292 12.47 15.39 -16.74
CA VAL A 292 11.58 14.59 -17.57
C VAL A 292 11.17 15.44 -18.77
N SER A 293 11.21 14.89 -19.98
CA SER A 293 10.76 15.61 -21.17
C SER A 293 9.23 15.70 -21.22
N ASP A 294 8.69 16.69 -21.90
CA ASP A 294 7.24 16.85 -22.09
C ASP A 294 6.65 15.60 -22.77
N GLU A 295 7.37 15.00 -23.74
CA GLU A 295 6.95 13.78 -24.44
C GLU A 295 6.84 12.58 -23.48
N GLU A 296 7.82 12.38 -22.61
CA GLU A 296 7.77 11.30 -21.62
C GLU A 296 6.70 11.53 -20.57
N GLN A 297 6.55 12.78 -20.12
CA GLN A 297 5.49 13.13 -19.17
C GLN A 297 4.10 12.86 -19.77
N GLU A 298 3.82 13.27 -21.01
CA GLU A 298 2.57 13.03 -21.72
C GLU A 298 2.32 11.52 -21.96
N ASN A 299 3.37 10.76 -22.28
CA ASN A 299 3.30 9.31 -22.44
C ASN A 299 2.84 8.62 -21.14
N ILE A 300 3.41 8.99 -20.00
CA ILE A 300 3.04 8.42 -18.69
C ILE A 300 1.63 8.86 -18.29
N GLN A 301 1.30 10.13 -18.45
CA GLN A 301 -0.04 10.66 -18.18
C GLN A 301 -1.11 9.89 -18.98
N THR A 302 -0.87 9.65 -20.27
CA THR A 302 -1.78 8.89 -21.14
C THR A 302 -1.98 7.46 -20.61
N GLN A 303 -0.89 6.75 -20.30
CA GLN A 303 -0.98 5.38 -19.79
C GLN A 303 -1.74 5.29 -18.46
N LEU A 304 -1.60 6.29 -17.58
CA LEU A 304 -2.28 6.31 -16.28
C LEU A 304 -3.74 6.72 -16.41
N LYS A 305 -4.06 7.67 -17.29
CA LYS A 305 -5.46 8.04 -17.62
C LYS A 305 -6.22 6.87 -18.20
N GLU A 306 -5.66 6.17 -19.19
CA GLU A 306 -6.26 4.95 -19.74
C GLU A 306 -6.52 3.90 -18.66
N GLN A 307 -5.57 3.72 -17.72
CA GLN A 307 -5.71 2.79 -16.61
C GLN A 307 -6.85 3.19 -15.66
N LEU A 308 -7.06 4.49 -15.46
CA LEU A 308 -8.11 5.03 -14.59
C LEU A 308 -9.46 5.22 -15.31
N GLY A 309 -9.50 5.05 -16.65
CA GLY A 309 -10.71 5.25 -17.45
C GLY A 309 -11.08 6.74 -17.61
N LEU A 310 -10.09 7.63 -17.64
CA LEU A 310 -10.21 9.10 -17.76
C LEU A 310 -9.95 9.56 -19.18
#